data_e43a30b98d04b57a3e4f124e47fa10a5
#
_entry.id   e43a30b98d04b57a3e4f124e47fa10a5
#
_cell.length_a   1.000
_cell.length_b   1.000
_cell.length_c   1.000
_cell.angle_alpha   90.00
_cell.angle_beta   90.00
_cell.angle_gamma   90.00
#
_symmetry.space_group_name_H-M   'P 1'
#
loop_
_entity.id
_entity.type
_entity.pdbx_description
1 polymer ?
#
loop_
_entity_poly.entity_id
_entity_poly.type
_entity_poly.pdbx_seq_one_letter_code
_entity_poly.pdbx_strand_id
1 'polypeptide(L)'
;VTHSHTKLDKDTAYGKGSLDGNSFRVSYSKDFDQLNSRVTFAGYRFSEENFMTMSEYLDASDSEMVRTGNDKEMYTATYNQNFRDAGVSVYLNYTRHTYWDREEQTNYNIMLSHYFNMGSIRNMSVSLTGYRYEYDNRADKGMYISLSMPWGDNSTVSYNGNYGSGTDSSQVGYFSRVDDATHYQLNVGTSDKHTSVDGYYSHDGS
;
A
#
# COMPACT_ATOMS: atom_id res chain seq x y z
N VAL A 1 -5.20 22.16 13.82
CA VAL A 1 -4.43 23.25 13.19
C VAL A 1 -3.01 23.17 13.70
N THR A 2 -2.05 23.21 12.81
CA THR A 2 -0.63 23.24 13.12
C THR A 2 -0.03 24.49 12.50
N HIS A 3 0.77 25.21 13.25
CA HIS A 3 1.51 26.37 12.76
C HIS A 3 3.00 26.02 12.73
N SER A 4 3.68 26.40 11.66
CA SER A 4 5.15 26.30 11.55
C SER A 4 5.73 27.70 11.41
N HIS A 5 6.78 27.94 12.16
CA HIS A 5 7.66 29.10 12.00
C HIS A 5 9.08 28.57 11.85
N THR A 6 9.69 28.77 10.69
CA THR A 6 11.02 28.28 10.38
C THR A 6 11.94 29.40 9.96
N LYS A 7 13.18 29.39 10.41
CA LYS A 7 14.20 30.35 10.01
C LYS A 7 15.33 29.63 9.31
N LEU A 8 15.54 29.97 8.06
CA LEU A 8 16.60 29.42 7.21
C LEU A 8 17.78 30.42 7.21
N ASP A 9 18.91 30.02 7.78
CA ASP A 9 20.11 30.86 7.91
C ASP A 9 20.97 30.88 6.66
N LYS A 10 20.79 29.94 5.74
CA LYS A 10 21.50 29.80 4.47
C LYS A 10 20.57 30.03 3.30
N ASP A 11 21.12 30.42 2.13
CA ASP A 11 20.40 30.35 0.88
C ASP A 11 20.14 28.87 0.53
N THR A 12 18.91 28.45 0.72
CA THR A 12 18.42 27.12 0.36
C THR A 12 17.50 27.21 -0.84
N ALA A 13 17.12 26.09 -1.41
CA ALA A 13 16.09 26.01 -2.45
C ALA A 13 14.73 26.62 -2.01
N TYR A 14 14.55 26.83 -0.71
CA TYR A 14 13.37 27.47 -0.10
C TYR A 14 13.54 28.98 0.08
N GLY A 15 14.64 29.55 -0.35
CA GLY A 15 15.01 30.93 -0.10
C GLY A 15 15.76 31.10 1.24
N LYS A 16 15.93 32.35 1.64
CA LYS A 16 16.57 32.76 2.88
C LYS A 16 15.61 33.57 3.71
N GLY A 17 15.56 33.30 4.98
CA GLY A 17 14.75 34.08 5.92
C GLY A 17 13.72 33.26 6.68
N SER A 18 12.70 33.94 7.18
CA SER A 18 11.62 33.31 7.95
C SER A 18 10.47 32.89 7.05
N LEU A 19 10.04 31.66 7.18
CA LEU A 19 8.87 31.09 6.54
C LEU A 19 7.82 30.78 7.61
N ASP A 20 6.61 31.27 7.40
CA ASP A 20 5.46 31.05 8.26
C ASP A 20 4.35 30.37 7.46
N GLY A 21 3.76 29.34 8.01
CA GLY A 21 2.67 28.65 7.36
C GLY A 21 1.78 27.87 8.34
N ASN A 22 0.54 27.66 7.94
CA ASN A 22 -0.45 26.91 8.68
C ASN A 22 -0.84 25.64 7.93
N SER A 23 -1.14 24.58 8.67
CA SER A 23 -1.72 23.36 8.15
C SER A 23 -2.98 23.00 8.95
N PHE A 24 -4.02 22.63 8.23
CA PHE A 24 -5.31 22.21 8.79
C PHE A 24 -5.53 20.75 8.43
N ARG A 25 -5.99 19.97 9.41
CA ARG A 25 -6.38 18.59 9.21
C ARG A 25 -7.72 18.32 9.86
N VAL A 26 -8.62 17.73 9.09
CA VAL A 26 -9.90 17.20 9.58
C VAL A 26 -9.95 15.73 9.26
N SER A 27 -10.30 14.90 10.22
CA SER A 27 -10.50 13.47 10.00
C SER A 27 -11.77 13.02 10.71
N TYR A 28 -12.49 12.12 10.05
CA TYR A 28 -13.70 11.51 10.58
C TYR A 28 -13.63 10.00 10.31
N SER A 29 -13.95 9.21 11.33
CA SER A 29 -14.07 7.77 11.19
C SER A 29 -15.31 7.29 11.92
N LYS A 30 -16.08 6.40 11.33
CA LYS A 30 -17.24 5.78 11.92
C LYS A 30 -17.23 4.28 11.70
N ASP A 31 -17.38 3.57 12.81
CA ASP A 31 -17.59 2.12 12.82
C ASP A 31 -19.09 1.83 12.84
N PHE A 32 -19.49 0.83 12.06
CA PHE A 32 -20.84 0.31 12.01
C PHE A 32 -20.79 -1.16 12.47
N ASP A 33 -20.77 -1.37 13.78
CA ASP A 33 -20.53 -2.67 14.39
C ASP A 33 -21.54 -3.73 13.96
N GLN A 34 -22.80 -3.37 13.78
CA GLN A 34 -23.87 -4.28 13.33
C GLN A 34 -23.63 -4.79 11.89
N LEU A 35 -22.94 -4.04 11.07
CA LEU A 35 -22.65 -4.36 9.69
C LEU A 35 -21.21 -4.85 9.50
N ASN A 36 -20.41 -4.91 10.56
CA ASN A 36 -18.96 -5.16 10.50
C ASN A 36 -18.25 -4.30 9.44
N SER A 37 -18.67 -3.05 9.34
CA SER A 37 -18.12 -2.10 8.38
C SER A 37 -17.51 -0.90 9.07
N ARG A 38 -16.47 -0.35 8.47
CA ARG A 38 -15.85 0.90 8.87
C ARG A 38 -15.75 1.82 7.68
N VAL A 39 -16.31 3.00 7.82
CA VAL A 39 -16.08 4.10 6.90
C VAL A 39 -15.13 5.07 7.58
N THR A 40 -13.98 5.26 7.01
CA THR A 40 -13.07 6.32 7.42
C THR A 40 -13.06 7.36 6.30
N PHE A 41 -13.78 8.43 6.51
CA PHE A 41 -13.59 9.64 5.76
C PHE A 41 -12.47 10.39 6.45
N ALA A 42 -11.27 9.93 6.22
CA ALA A 42 -10.13 10.55 6.86
C ALA A 42 -9.61 11.64 5.97
N GLY A 43 -9.94 12.76 6.25
CA GLY A 43 -8.97 13.74 6.19
C GLY A 43 -8.89 14.50 4.93
N TYR A 44 -9.41 15.62 5.10
CA TYR A 44 -8.93 16.81 4.40
C TYR A 44 -7.74 17.36 5.18
N ARG A 45 -6.61 17.51 4.52
CA ARG A 45 -5.48 18.31 4.99
C ARG A 45 -5.23 19.40 3.96
N PHE A 46 -5.15 20.62 4.44
CA PHE A 46 -4.69 21.78 3.68
C PHE A 46 -3.43 22.31 4.35
N SER A 47 -2.42 22.63 3.56
CA SER A 47 -1.21 23.30 4.03
C SER A 47 -0.94 24.53 3.17
N GLU A 48 -0.64 25.64 3.82
CA GLU A 48 -0.18 26.84 3.13
C GLU A 48 1.17 26.59 2.46
N GLU A 49 1.46 27.35 1.41
CA GLU A 49 2.67 27.17 0.58
C GLU A 49 3.96 27.23 1.40
N ASN A 50 4.00 28.08 2.41
CA ASN A 50 5.17 28.27 3.28
C ASN A 50 5.15 27.36 4.52
N PHE A 51 4.14 26.47 4.67
CA PHE A 51 4.13 25.52 5.76
C PHE A 51 5.25 24.50 5.56
N MET A 52 6.04 24.25 6.61
CA MET A 52 7.14 23.31 6.62
C MET A 52 7.02 22.38 7.82
N THR A 53 7.11 21.09 7.59
CA THR A 53 7.22 20.09 8.65
C THR A 53 8.65 20.08 9.22
N MET A 54 8.83 19.49 10.41
CA MET A 54 10.15 19.38 11.01
C MET A 54 11.12 18.57 10.15
N SER A 55 10.65 17.50 9.51
CA SER A 55 11.48 16.70 8.60
C SER A 55 11.92 17.50 7.38
N GLU A 56 11.02 18.24 6.74
CA GLU A 56 11.36 19.11 5.61
C GLU A 56 12.37 20.20 6.01
N TYR A 57 12.25 20.75 7.23
CA TYR A 57 13.22 21.70 7.76
C TYR A 57 14.61 21.09 7.95
N LEU A 58 14.69 19.89 8.50
CA LEU A 58 15.95 19.18 8.69
C LEU A 58 16.60 18.84 7.36
N ASP A 59 15.82 18.35 6.40
CA ASP A 59 16.29 18.04 5.04
C ASP A 59 16.79 19.29 4.31
N ALA A 60 16.07 20.40 4.46
CA ALA A 60 16.49 21.70 3.89
C ALA A 60 17.75 22.28 4.55
N SER A 61 18.00 21.95 5.82
CA SER A 61 19.16 22.43 6.58
C SER A 61 20.43 21.64 6.28
N ASP A 62 20.28 20.37 5.90
CA ASP A 62 21.40 19.42 5.79
C ASP A 62 21.84 19.18 4.34
N SER A 63 21.03 19.49 3.36
CA SER A 63 21.34 19.22 1.95
C SER A 63 20.97 20.38 1.01
N GLU A 64 21.74 20.51 -0.09
CA GLU A 64 21.41 21.37 -1.23
C GLU A 64 20.20 20.83 -2.06
N MET A 65 19.39 19.95 -1.48
CA MET A 65 18.28 19.34 -2.18
C MET A 65 17.17 20.35 -2.47
N VAL A 66 16.75 20.38 -3.72
CA VAL A 66 15.58 21.13 -4.17
C VAL A 66 14.34 20.56 -3.50
N ARG A 67 13.52 21.42 -2.87
CA ARG A 67 12.21 21.05 -2.35
C ARG A 67 11.37 20.47 -3.48
N THR A 68 10.99 19.22 -3.37
CA THR A 68 10.07 18.59 -4.30
C THR A 68 8.84 18.11 -3.52
N GLY A 69 7.66 18.60 -3.93
CA GLY A 69 6.40 18.12 -3.38
C GLY A 69 5.88 18.91 -2.19
N ASN A 70 5.79 20.23 -2.32
CA ASN A 70 5.17 21.07 -1.31
C ASN A 70 3.66 20.78 -1.22
N ASP A 71 3.26 20.10 -0.14
CA ASP A 71 1.89 19.64 0.08
C ASP A 71 0.90 20.82 0.10
N LYS A 72 -0.18 20.72 -0.68
CA LYS A 72 -1.27 21.68 -0.69
C LYS A 72 -2.51 21.10 -0.05
N GLU A 73 -3.08 20.07 -0.66
CA GLU A 73 -4.29 19.43 -0.19
C GLU A 73 -4.16 17.91 -0.26
N MET A 74 -4.72 17.24 0.70
CA MET A 74 -4.83 15.78 0.68
C MET A 74 -6.24 15.36 1.09
N TYR A 75 -6.88 14.59 0.22
CA TYR A 75 -8.15 13.93 0.49
C TYR A 75 -7.92 12.44 0.58
N THR A 76 -8.44 11.82 1.61
CA THR A 76 -8.40 10.37 1.76
C THR A 76 -9.77 9.85 2.14
N ALA A 77 -10.26 8.86 1.44
CA ALA A 77 -11.47 8.12 1.79
C ALA A 77 -11.15 6.63 1.82
N THR A 78 -11.55 5.97 2.90
CA THR A 78 -11.34 4.54 3.08
C THR A 78 -12.66 3.89 3.48
N TYR A 79 -12.98 2.78 2.85
CA TYR A 79 -14.09 1.92 3.22
C TYR A 79 -13.59 0.52 3.47
N ASN A 80 -14.01 -0.08 4.57
CA ASN A 80 -13.73 -1.46 4.90
C ASN A 80 -15.05 -2.15 5.28
N GLN A 81 -15.34 -3.27 4.64
CA GLN A 81 -16.50 -4.10 4.91
C GLN A 81 -16.06 -5.55 5.06
N ASN A 82 -16.52 -6.17 6.15
CA ASN A 82 -16.29 -7.59 6.40
C ASN A 82 -17.63 -8.33 6.50
N PHE A 83 -17.91 -9.20 5.53
CA PHE A 83 -19.05 -10.09 5.49
C PHE A 83 -18.66 -11.43 6.14
N ARG A 84 -18.73 -11.50 7.46
CA ARG A 84 -18.24 -12.65 8.24
C ARG A 84 -18.86 -13.97 7.83
N ASP A 85 -20.17 -14.00 7.61
CA ASP A 85 -20.91 -15.21 7.25
C ASP A 85 -20.55 -15.73 5.86
N ALA A 86 -20.17 -14.83 4.95
CA ALA A 86 -19.72 -15.16 3.60
C ALA A 86 -18.19 -15.35 3.52
N GLY A 87 -17.43 -15.04 4.58
CA GLY A 87 -15.98 -15.07 4.54
C GLY A 87 -15.36 -14.06 3.55
N VAL A 88 -16.06 -12.97 3.23
CA VAL A 88 -15.66 -11.96 2.25
C VAL A 88 -15.29 -10.66 2.94
N SER A 89 -14.18 -10.07 2.53
CA SER A 89 -13.77 -8.73 2.95
C SER A 89 -13.54 -7.84 1.75
N VAL A 90 -14.00 -6.60 1.82
CA VAL A 90 -13.83 -5.56 0.80
C VAL A 90 -13.13 -4.37 1.43
N TYR A 91 -12.09 -3.89 0.80
CA TYR A 91 -11.39 -2.68 1.17
C TYR A 91 -11.27 -1.76 -0.03
N LEU A 92 -11.68 -0.51 0.15
CA LEU A 92 -11.55 0.55 -0.85
C LEU A 92 -10.74 1.68 -0.24
N ASN A 93 -9.82 2.21 -1.00
CA ASN A 93 -9.07 3.41 -0.64
C ASN A 93 -9.00 4.35 -1.84
N TYR A 94 -9.26 5.60 -1.57
CA TYR A 94 -9.06 6.71 -2.49
C TYR A 94 -8.22 7.78 -1.81
N THR A 95 -7.17 8.23 -2.47
CA THR A 95 -6.36 9.36 -2.03
C THR A 95 -6.09 10.28 -3.21
N ARG A 96 -6.34 11.57 -3.01
CA ARG A 96 -5.93 12.63 -3.91
C ARG A 96 -5.01 13.57 -3.16
N HIS A 97 -3.85 13.83 -3.73
CA HIS A 97 -2.83 14.69 -3.17
C HIS A 97 -2.46 15.77 -4.17
N THR A 98 -2.67 17.02 -3.82
CA THR A 98 -2.29 18.17 -4.62
C THR A 98 -1.08 18.87 -3.99
N TYR A 99 -0.32 19.54 -4.81
CA TYR A 99 0.92 20.21 -4.42
C TYR A 99 0.91 21.64 -4.92
N TRP A 100 1.75 22.48 -4.35
CA TRP A 100 1.96 23.86 -4.80
C TRP A 100 2.90 23.94 -6.01
N ASP A 101 3.81 22.98 -6.14
CA ASP A 101 4.99 23.02 -7.01
C ASP A 101 5.02 21.90 -8.06
N ARG A 102 4.02 21.02 -8.09
CA ARG A 102 3.93 19.92 -9.06
C ARG A 102 2.48 19.49 -9.28
N GLU A 103 2.28 18.63 -10.26
CA GLU A 103 0.97 18.07 -10.57
C GLU A 103 0.43 17.18 -9.45
N GLU A 104 -0.87 17.05 -9.43
CA GLU A 104 -1.58 16.22 -8.46
C GLU A 104 -1.32 14.73 -8.66
N GLN A 105 -1.47 14.00 -7.58
CA GLN A 105 -1.41 12.54 -7.57
C GLN A 105 -2.74 11.99 -7.08
N THR A 106 -3.25 10.99 -7.78
CA THR A 106 -4.48 10.30 -7.38
C THR A 106 -4.23 8.81 -7.31
N ASN A 107 -4.66 8.20 -6.23
CA ASN A 107 -4.52 6.77 -5.99
C ASN A 107 -5.88 6.14 -5.69
N TYR A 108 -6.23 5.11 -6.44
CA TYR A 108 -7.37 4.24 -6.22
C TYR A 108 -6.86 2.84 -5.92
N ASN A 109 -7.36 2.26 -4.85
CA ASN A 109 -7.06 0.89 -4.49
C ASN A 109 -8.34 0.17 -4.08
N ILE A 110 -8.56 -1.01 -4.63
CA ILE A 110 -9.63 -1.93 -4.25
C ILE A 110 -9.01 -3.28 -3.92
N MET A 111 -9.35 -3.83 -2.77
CA MET A 111 -8.99 -5.18 -2.40
C MET A 111 -10.24 -5.97 -2.03
N LEU A 112 -10.37 -7.14 -2.61
CA LEU A 112 -11.39 -8.14 -2.32
C LEU A 112 -10.69 -9.41 -1.84
N SER A 113 -11.08 -9.93 -0.70
CA SER A 113 -10.58 -11.23 -0.22
C SER A 113 -11.72 -12.12 0.19
N HIS A 114 -11.55 -13.41 -0.04
CA HIS A 114 -12.53 -14.43 0.30
C HIS A 114 -11.84 -15.65 0.90
N TYR A 115 -12.33 -16.06 2.07
CA TYR A 115 -11.94 -17.29 2.76
C TYR A 115 -13.06 -18.30 2.66
N PHE A 116 -12.75 -19.51 2.19
CA PHE A 116 -13.77 -20.52 1.92
C PHE A 116 -13.22 -21.93 2.07
N ASN A 117 -14.13 -22.89 2.11
CA ASN A 117 -13.81 -24.30 2.09
C ASN A 117 -14.37 -24.93 0.81
N MET A 118 -13.64 -25.87 0.21
CA MET A 118 -14.06 -26.56 -1.00
C MET A 118 -13.84 -28.07 -0.85
N GLY A 119 -14.92 -28.82 -0.71
CA GLY A 119 -14.86 -30.27 -0.44
C GLY A 119 -14.18 -30.57 0.88
N SER A 120 -13.10 -31.34 0.85
CA SER A 120 -12.27 -31.66 2.01
C SER A 120 -11.21 -30.61 2.34
N ILE A 121 -10.94 -29.68 1.42
CA ILE A 121 -9.93 -28.64 1.61
C ILE A 121 -10.55 -27.47 2.39
N ARG A 122 -9.95 -27.14 3.53
CA ARG A 122 -10.39 -26.06 4.40
C ARG A 122 -9.42 -24.88 4.34
N ASN A 123 -9.94 -23.69 4.71
CA ASN A 123 -9.15 -22.48 4.83
C ASN A 123 -8.44 -22.05 3.54
N MET A 124 -9.09 -22.26 2.40
CA MET A 124 -8.64 -21.65 1.15
C MET A 124 -8.83 -20.15 1.21
N SER A 125 -7.95 -19.40 0.59
CA SER A 125 -8.10 -17.96 0.46
C SER A 125 -7.79 -17.50 -0.96
N VAL A 126 -8.57 -16.54 -1.42
CA VAL A 126 -8.29 -15.78 -2.65
C VAL A 126 -8.34 -14.32 -2.34
N SER A 127 -7.39 -13.55 -2.86
CA SER A 127 -7.44 -12.10 -2.82
C SER A 127 -7.18 -11.49 -4.20
N LEU A 128 -7.89 -10.42 -4.47
CA LEU A 128 -7.78 -9.63 -5.67
C LEU A 128 -7.57 -8.18 -5.27
N THR A 129 -6.47 -7.58 -5.72
CA THR A 129 -6.18 -6.17 -5.51
C THR A 129 -6.10 -5.49 -6.86
N GLY A 130 -6.91 -4.47 -7.09
CA GLY A 130 -6.81 -3.58 -8.23
C GLY A 130 -6.31 -2.21 -7.78
N TYR A 131 -5.43 -1.61 -8.55
CA TYR A 131 -4.94 -0.27 -8.27
C TYR A 131 -4.87 0.58 -9.54
N ARG A 132 -4.99 1.89 -9.33
CA ARG A 132 -4.71 2.90 -10.33
C ARG A 132 -4.06 4.09 -9.65
N TYR A 133 -2.87 4.42 -10.09
CA TYR A 133 -2.08 5.54 -9.63
C TYR A 133 -1.86 6.54 -10.77
N GLU A 134 -2.32 7.75 -10.59
CA GLU A 134 -2.20 8.82 -11.57
C GLU A 134 -1.23 9.88 -11.04
N TYR A 135 -0.25 10.22 -11.83
CA TYR A 135 0.74 11.27 -11.55
C TYR A 135 1.34 11.79 -12.84
N ASP A 136 1.64 13.08 -12.90
CA ASP A 136 2.36 13.73 -14.01
C ASP A 136 1.77 13.34 -15.38
N ASN A 137 0.42 13.42 -15.52
CA ASN A 137 -0.33 13.02 -16.72
C ASN A 137 -0.08 11.57 -17.17
N ARG A 138 0.41 10.72 -16.28
CA ARG A 138 0.59 9.29 -16.50
C ARG A 138 -0.33 8.52 -15.57
N ALA A 139 -0.74 7.34 -16.02
CA ALA A 139 -1.50 6.42 -15.20
C ALA A 139 -0.78 5.06 -15.17
N ASP A 140 -0.44 4.63 -13.98
CA ASP A 140 -0.04 3.26 -13.69
C ASP A 140 -1.25 2.52 -13.09
N LYS A 141 -1.60 1.37 -13.64
CA LYS A 141 -2.73 0.55 -13.22
C LYS A 141 -2.36 -0.91 -13.30
N GLY A 142 -2.91 -1.67 -12.39
CA GLY A 142 -2.67 -3.10 -12.38
C GLY A 142 -3.61 -3.85 -11.46
N MET A 143 -3.43 -5.16 -11.49
CA MET A 143 -4.18 -6.10 -10.71
C MET A 143 -3.23 -7.15 -10.14
N TYR A 144 -3.37 -7.42 -8.86
CA TYR A 144 -2.68 -8.50 -8.16
C TYR A 144 -3.69 -9.56 -7.72
N ILE A 145 -3.41 -10.82 -8.02
CA ILE A 145 -4.21 -11.98 -7.62
C ILE A 145 -3.34 -12.86 -6.74
N SER A 146 -3.87 -13.29 -5.61
CA SER A 146 -3.24 -14.30 -4.74
C SER A 146 -4.26 -15.37 -4.40
N LEU A 147 -3.85 -16.62 -4.54
CA LEU A 147 -4.61 -17.80 -4.11
C LEU A 147 -3.72 -18.62 -3.17
N SER A 148 -4.29 -19.06 -2.05
CA SER A 148 -3.61 -19.97 -1.13
C SER A 148 -4.53 -21.16 -0.83
N MET A 149 -3.98 -22.35 -0.97
CA MET A 149 -4.67 -23.61 -0.78
C MET A 149 -3.85 -24.52 0.12
N PRO A 150 -4.30 -24.79 1.37
CA PRO A 150 -3.69 -25.82 2.18
C PRO A 150 -3.76 -27.19 1.49
N TRP A 151 -2.65 -27.92 1.53
CA TRP A 151 -2.50 -29.24 0.92
C TRP A 151 -2.00 -30.25 1.95
N GLY A 152 -2.92 -31.07 2.45
CA GLY A 152 -2.63 -31.91 3.61
C GLY A 152 -2.47 -31.08 4.90
N ASP A 153 -1.78 -31.64 5.89
CA ASP A 153 -1.69 -31.05 7.21
C ASP A 153 -0.61 -29.96 7.32
N ASN A 154 0.46 -30.07 6.55
CA ASN A 154 1.67 -29.26 6.72
C ASN A 154 2.13 -28.55 5.46
N SER A 155 1.34 -28.54 4.41
CA SER A 155 1.75 -27.98 3.12
C SER A 155 0.74 -26.93 2.62
N THR A 156 1.21 -26.06 1.76
CA THR A 156 0.40 -25.04 1.11
C THR A 156 0.83 -24.87 -0.34
N VAL A 157 -0.13 -24.86 -1.23
CA VAL A 157 0.06 -24.44 -2.62
C VAL A 157 -0.43 -23.01 -2.75
N SER A 158 0.34 -22.17 -3.40
CA SER A 158 -0.01 -20.77 -3.64
C SER A 158 0.13 -20.40 -5.11
N TYR A 159 -0.69 -19.46 -5.54
CA TYR A 159 -0.56 -18.79 -6.81
C TYR A 159 -0.55 -17.28 -6.57
N ASN A 160 0.37 -16.58 -7.22
CA ASN A 160 0.44 -15.12 -7.20
C ASN A 160 0.61 -14.64 -8.65
N GLY A 161 -0.21 -13.68 -9.04
CA GLY A 161 -0.17 -13.05 -10.35
C GLY A 161 -0.20 -11.54 -10.22
N ASN A 162 0.63 -10.86 -11.00
CA ASN A 162 0.65 -9.41 -11.13
C ASN A 162 0.49 -9.05 -12.61
N TYR A 163 -0.50 -8.22 -12.91
CA TYR A 163 -0.89 -7.83 -14.27
C TYR A 163 -1.13 -6.33 -14.33
N GLY A 164 -0.50 -5.63 -15.25
CA GLY A 164 -0.69 -4.18 -15.28
C GLY A 164 0.10 -3.45 -16.33
N SER A 165 0.32 -2.17 -16.08
CA SER A 165 1.07 -1.29 -16.99
C SER A 165 2.57 -1.60 -17.07
N GLY A 166 3.08 -2.36 -16.11
CA GLY A 166 4.46 -2.83 -16.07
C GLY A 166 4.60 -4.25 -16.63
N THR A 167 5.52 -4.99 -16.07
CA THR A 167 5.79 -6.39 -16.42
C THR A 167 4.74 -7.31 -15.79
N ASP A 168 4.05 -8.08 -16.62
CA ASP A 168 3.18 -9.15 -16.14
C ASP A 168 4.01 -10.31 -15.57
N SER A 169 3.57 -10.83 -14.43
CA SER A 169 4.23 -11.96 -13.79
C SER A 169 3.23 -12.88 -13.09
N SER A 170 3.57 -14.15 -13.06
CA SER A 170 2.81 -15.14 -12.31
C SER A 170 3.76 -16.18 -11.69
N GLN A 171 3.39 -16.68 -10.52
CA GLN A 171 4.18 -17.63 -9.76
C GLN A 171 3.28 -18.65 -9.09
N VAL A 172 3.66 -19.90 -9.16
CA VAL A 172 3.12 -21.00 -8.35
C VAL A 172 4.16 -21.36 -7.30
N GLY A 173 3.74 -21.42 -6.06
CA GLY A 173 4.58 -21.81 -4.93
C GLY A 173 4.05 -23.06 -4.23
N TYR A 174 4.96 -23.89 -3.77
CA TYR A 174 4.66 -24.99 -2.88
C TYR A 174 5.54 -24.85 -1.63
N PHE A 175 4.89 -24.82 -0.46
CA PHE A 175 5.56 -24.80 0.83
C PHE A 175 5.18 -26.06 1.59
N SER A 176 6.15 -26.68 2.27
CA SER A 176 5.88 -27.80 3.16
C SER A 176 6.77 -27.77 4.39
N ARG A 177 6.15 -28.00 5.54
CA ARG A 177 6.84 -28.23 6.80
C ARG A 177 6.89 -29.75 7.01
N VAL A 178 8.08 -30.33 7.03
CA VAL A 178 8.28 -31.77 7.26
C VAL A 178 8.13 -32.10 8.75
N ASP A 179 8.76 -31.24 9.59
CA ASP A 179 8.71 -31.29 11.05
C ASP A 179 8.92 -29.85 11.60
N ASP A 180 9.03 -29.73 12.93
CA ASP A 180 9.19 -28.42 13.59
C ASP A 180 10.50 -27.71 13.22
N ALA A 181 11.52 -28.45 12.80
CA ALA A 181 12.84 -27.92 12.46
C ALA A 181 13.07 -27.81 10.94
N THR A 182 12.25 -28.52 10.14
CA THR A 182 12.54 -28.69 8.71
C THR A 182 11.40 -28.17 7.84
N HIS A 183 11.70 -27.26 6.93
CA HIS A 183 10.76 -26.81 5.91
C HIS A 183 11.44 -26.57 4.57
N TYR A 184 10.68 -26.68 3.51
CA TYR A 184 11.13 -26.34 2.17
C TYR A 184 10.05 -25.60 1.39
N GLN A 185 10.52 -24.82 0.43
CA GLN A 185 9.68 -24.06 -0.49
C GLN A 185 10.22 -24.22 -1.90
N LEU A 186 9.34 -24.39 -2.86
CA LEU A 186 9.63 -24.41 -4.27
C LEU A 186 8.72 -23.42 -4.97
N ASN A 187 9.29 -22.57 -5.81
CA ASN A 187 8.53 -21.62 -6.60
C ASN A 187 8.88 -21.76 -8.07
N VAL A 188 7.88 -21.68 -8.92
CA VAL A 188 8.01 -21.62 -10.37
C VAL A 188 7.27 -20.40 -10.85
N GLY A 189 7.97 -19.48 -11.47
CA GLY A 189 7.42 -18.20 -11.92
C GLY A 189 7.71 -17.93 -13.38
N THR A 190 6.87 -17.11 -13.98
CA THR A 190 7.08 -16.54 -15.31
C THR A 190 6.83 -15.03 -15.24
N SER A 191 7.65 -14.30 -15.97
CA SER A 191 7.55 -12.85 -16.11
C SER A 191 7.92 -12.49 -17.53
N ASP A 192 6.95 -11.96 -18.29
CA ASP A 192 7.07 -11.66 -19.71
C ASP A 192 7.71 -12.82 -20.53
N LYS A 193 9.04 -12.80 -20.65
CA LYS A 193 9.80 -13.77 -21.45
C LYS A 193 10.71 -14.67 -20.63
N HIS A 194 10.67 -14.57 -19.31
CA HIS A 194 11.58 -15.30 -18.43
C HIS A 194 10.80 -16.24 -17.53
N THR A 195 11.28 -17.47 -17.44
CA THR A 195 10.82 -18.43 -16.44
C THR A 195 11.88 -18.58 -15.38
N SER A 196 11.47 -18.53 -14.12
CA SER A 196 12.34 -18.75 -12.97
C SER A 196 11.88 -19.95 -12.18
N VAL A 197 12.83 -20.66 -11.62
CA VAL A 197 12.60 -21.72 -10.64
C VAL A 197 13.53 -21.45 -9.48
N ASP A 198 12.96 -21.31 -8.30
CA ASP A 198 13.73 -21.11 -7.07
C ASP A 198 13.25 -22.09 -6.00
N GLY A 199 14.19 -22.57 -5.21
CA GLY A 199 13.95 -23.47 -4.11
C GLY A 199 14.68 -23.03 -2.85
N TYR A 200 14.03 -23.20 -1.71
CA TYR A 200 14.60 -22.94 -0.40
C TYR A 200 14.37 -24.13 0.52
N TYR A 201 15.42 -24.51 1.24
CA TYR A 201 15.38 -25.54 2.28
C TYR A 201 16.01 -24.99 3.54
N SER A 202 15.36 -25.20 4.67
CA SER A 202 15.90 -24.89 5.98
C SER A 202 15.74 -26.04 6.94
N HIS A 203 16.76 -26.27 7.74
CA HIS A 203 16.76 -27.21 8.86
C HIS A 203 17.46 -26.57 10.05
N ASP A 204 16.71 -26.34 11.11
CA ASP A 204 17.23 -25.83 12.37
C ASP A 204 17.77 -27.01 13.16
N GLY A 205 19.10 -27.18 13.16
CA GLY A 205 19.78 -28.18 13.97
C GLY A 205 19.76 -27.79 15.46
N SER A 206 19.34 -28.71 16.31
CA SER A 206 19.42 -28.62 17.76
C SER A 206 20.88 -28.74 18.25
#